data_581a6def0458470302ab5936c66fdb33
#
_entry.id   581a6def0458470302ab5936c66fdb33
#
_cell.length_a   1.000
_cell.length_b   1.000
_cell.length_c   1.000
_cell.angle_alpha   90.00
_cell.angle_beta   90.00
_cell.angle_gamma   90.00
#
_symmetry.space_group_name_H-M   'P 1'
#
loop_
_entity.id
_entity.type
_entity.pdbx_description
1 polymer ?
#
loop_
_entity_poly.entity_id
_entity_poly.type
_entity_poly.pdbx_seq_one_letter_code
_entity_poly.pdbx_strand_id
1 'polypeptide(L)'
;KKSLISLKHIQKPVIIQTYSEEYDRKQYKRKGGKFFHLGKQVEDIIGRILEQNKREGKSINSSILLIGRFNFDARNLCFSKDFVYDENNGKIFSKKYPRAKLEFLTAHSSKGLGYDNVIIVNARNEIFGFPSKIDDDPVMKYVIKDDTSIEYAEERRLFYVAMTRTKNRVFIVTPENHPSEFILELIKDYPNITVYGKLNTEKDTNIGLMKKCPICGYPLQLRYKKSYGFRLWMCT
;
A
#
# COMPACT_ATOMS: atom_id res chain seq x y z
N LYS A 1 30.06 10.08 2.76
CA LYS A 1 28.90 9.47 2.09
C LYS A 1 29.24 8.00 1.85
N LYS A 2 28.60 7.05 2.59
CA LYS A 2 28.71 5.62 2.27
C LYS A 2 27.81 5.37 1.05
N SER A 3 28.42 5.04 -0.09
CA SER A 3 27.66 4.56 -1.26
C SER A 3 27.25 3.12 -0.98
N LEU A 4 25.94 2.86 -0.91
CA LEU A 4 25.40 1.51 -0.86
C LEU A 4 25.48 0.95 -2.28
N ILE A 5 26.41 0.04 -2.51
CA ILE A 5 26.54 -0.66 -3.78
C ILE A 5 25.69 -1.94 -3.69
N SER A 6 24.68 -2.06 -4.56
CA SER A 6 23.94 -3.31 -4.69
C SER A 6 24.86 -4.38 -5.30
N LEU A 7 25.01 -5.50 -4.60
CA LEU A 7 25.79 -6.66 -5.07
C LEU A 7 25.07 -7.48 -6.15
N LYS A 8 23.81 -7.19 -6.43
CA LYS A 8 22.99 -7.88 -7.43
C LYS A 8 22.45 -6.89 -8.45
N HIS A 9 22.84 -7.07 -9.71
CA HIS A 9 22.18 -6.39 -10.83
C HIS A 9 20.86 -7.11 -11.16
N ILE A 10 19.77 -6.62 -10.62
CA ILE A 10 18.43 -7.13 -10.90
C ILE A 10 17.79 -6.21 -11.95
N GLN A 11 17.44 -6.77 -13.10
CA GLN A 11 16.64 -6.03 -14.07
C GLN A 11 15.25 -5.75 -13.48
N LYS A 12 14.80 -4.51 -13.57
CA LYS A 12 13.48 -4.06 -13.10
C LYS A 12 13.25 -4.38 -11.61
N PRO A 13 14.03 -3.77 -10.70
CA PRO A 13 13.92 -4.06 -9.26
C PRO A 13 12.59 -3.57 -8.67
N VAL A 14 12.00 -2.52 -9.25
CA VAL A 14 10.71 -1.94 -8.84
C VAL A 14 9.71 -2.09 -9.98
N ILE A 15 8.56 -2.63 -9.66
CA ILE A 15 7.46 -2.88 -10.60
C ILE A 15 6.18 -2.33 -10.00
N ILE A 16 5.48 -1.48 -10.75
CA ILE A 16 4.18 -0.95 -10.37
C ILE A 16 3.11 -1.76 -11.09
N GLN A 17 2.08 -2.16 -10.35
CA GLN A 17 0.91 -2.87 -10.85
C GLN A 17 -0.34 -2.11 -10.47
N THR A 18 -1.18 -1.80 -11.45
CA THR A 18 -2.46 -1.15 -11.17
C THR A 18 -3.59 -2.16 -11.01
N TYR A 19 -4.67 -1.75 -10.34
CA TYR A 19 -5.92 -2.49 -10.29
C TYR A 19 -7.11 -1.56 -10.46
N SER A 20 -8.18 -2.07 -11.10
CA SER A 20 -9.42 -1.33 -11.26
C SER A 20 -10.23 -1.34 -9.97
N GLU A 21 -10.81 -0.19 -9.61
CA GLU A 21 -11.76 -0.06 -8.51
C GLU A 21 -13.21 -0.29 -8.97
N GLU A 22 -13.41 -0.55 -10.25
CA GLU A 22 -14.73 -0.87 -10.79
C GLU A 22 -15.20 -2.24 -10.29
N TYR A 23 -16.40 -2.30 -9.80
CA TYR A 23 -17.03 -3.53 -9.35
C TYR A 23 -18.54 -3.50 -9.55
N ASP A 24 -19.12 -4.65 -9.77
CA ASP A 24 -20.58 -4.78 -9.89
C ASP A 24 -21.24 -4.62 -8.51
N ARG A 25 -21.88 -3.46 -8.29
CA ARG A 25 -22.59 -3.15 -7.05
C ARG A 25 -23.76 -4.09 -6.75
N LYS A 26 -24.36 -4.71 -7.79
CA LYS A 26 -25.44 -5.68 -7.61
C LYS A 26 -24.91 -7.00 -7.05
N GLN A 27 -23.74 -7.42 -7.51
CA GLN A 27 -23.09 -8.65 -7.08
C GLN A 27 -22.39 -8.49 -5.73
N TYR A 28 -21.82 -7.31 -5.45
CA TYR A 28 -21.04 -7.01 -4.24
C TYR A 28 -21.70 -5.94 -3.38
N LYS A 29 -22.79 -6.32 -2.68
CA LYS A 29 -23.52 -5.42 -1.76
C LYS A 29 -22.71 -5.00 -0.52
N ARG A 30 -21.56 -5.60 -0.26
CA ARG A 30 -20.73 -5.34 0.92
C ARG A 30 -19.83 -4.11 0.72
N LYS A 31 -19.67 -3.31 1.77
CA LYS A 31 -18.64 -2.26 1.83
C LYS A 31 -17.28 -2.90 1.55
N GLY A 32 -16.54 -2.43 0.54
CA GLY A 32 -15.22 -2.94 0.18
C GLY A 32 -15.12 -3.56 -1.22
N GLY A 33 -16.19 -3.57 -2.01
CA GLY A 33 -16.18 -4.07 -3.40
C GLY A 33 -15.07 -3.47 -4.25
N LYS A 34 -14.67 -2.22 -4.00
CA LYS A 34 -13.53 -1.55 -4.67
C LYS A 34 -12.18 -2.29 -4.50
N PHE A 35 -12.04 -3.19 -3.53
CA PHE A 35 -10.84 -3.99 -3.32
C PHE A 35 -10.91 -5.37 -3.98
N PHE A 36 -11.98 -5.69 -4.71
CA PHE A 36 -12.13 -7.00 -5.32
C PHE A 36 -10.97 -7.33 -6.27
N HIS A 37 -10.58 -6.39 -7.12
CA HIS A 37 -9.49 -6.59 -8.07
C HIS A 37 -8.11 -6.51 -7.43
N LEU A 38 -7.97 -5.88 -6.25
CA LEU A 38 -6.71 -5.82 -5.51
C LEU A 38 -6.17 -7.22 -5.20
N GLY A 39 -6.99 -8.10 -4.62
CA GLY A 39 -6.57 -9.46 -4.29
C GLY A 39 -6.17 -10.25 -5.54
N LYS A 40 -6.93 -10.14 -6.63
CA LYS A 40 -6.59 -10.80 -7.91
C LYS A 40 -5.23 -10.35 -8.45
N GLN A 41 -4.96 -9.04 -8.44
CA GLN A 41 -3.67 -8.52 -8.91
C GLN A 41 -2.50 -9.00 -8.05
N VAL A 42 -2.68 -9.05 -6.73
CA VAL A 42 -1.65 -9.59 -5.84
C VAL A 42 -1.43 -11.09 -6.11
N GLU A 43 -2.48 -11.85 -6.35
CA GLU A 43 -2.38 -13.28 -6.71
C GLU A 43 -1.62 -13.48 -8.02
N ASP A 44 -1.88 -12.66 -9.04
CA ASP A 44 -1.16 -12.71 -10.32
C ASP A 44 0.33 -12.35 -10.16
N ILE A 45 0.66 -11.39 -9.28
CA ILE A 45 2.06 -11.07 -8.95
C ILE A 45 2.74 -12.26 -8.29
N ILE A 46 2.09 -12.92 -7.33
CA ILE A 46 2.62 -14.12 -6.69
C ILE A 46 2.90 -15.21 -7.74
N GLY A 47 1.96 -15.44 -8.66
CA GLY A 47 2.16 -16.38 -9.76
C GLY A 47 3.39 -16.07 -10.60
N ARG A 48 3.56 -14.83 -11.00
CA ARG A 48 4.74 -14.35 -11.76
C ARG A 48 6.05 -14.56 -10.99
N ILE A 49 6.06 -14.28 -9.69
CA ILE A 49 7.25 -14.52 -8.84
C ILE A 49 7.61 -16.00 -8.81
N LEU A 50 6.62 -16.88 -8.60
CA LEU A 50 6.84 -18.33 -8.52
C LEU A 50 7.31 -18.91 -9.86
N GLU A 51 6.70 -18.49 -10.97
CA GLU A 51 7.13 -18.90 -12.31
C GLU A 51 8.56 -18.43 -12.63
N GLN A 52 8.89 -17.20 -12.28
CA GLN A 52 10.23 -16.69 -12.49
C GLN A 52 11.26 -17.45 -11.67
N ASN A 53 10.98 -17.74 -10.41
CA ASN A 53 11.85 -18.55 -9.56
C ASN A 53 12.08 -19.95 -10.16
N LYS A 54 11.03 -20.56 -10.72
CA LYS A 54 11.13 -21.85 -11.41
C LYS A 54 12.05 -21.77 -12.64
N ARG A 55 11.92 -20.71 -13.47
CA ARG A 55 12.79 -20.49 -14.64
C ARG A 55 14.25 -20.24 -14.27
N GLU A 56 14.48 -19.56 -13.16
CA GLU A 56 15.83 -19.24 -12.66
C GLU A 56 16.44 -20.37 -11.83
N GLY A 57 15.78 -21.53 -11.71
CA GLY A 57 16.25 -22.65 -10.87
C GLY A 57 16.31 -22.32 -9.38
N LYS A 58 15.66 -21.23 -8.95
CA LYS A 58 15.58 -20.82 -7.55
C LYS A 58 14.52 -21.63 -6.82
N SER A 59 14.69 -21.74 -5.49
CA SER A 59 13.70 -22.42 -4.65
C SER A 59 12.30 -21.84 -4.82
N ILE A 60 11.32 -22.71 -5.02
CA ILE A 60 9.88 -22.39 -4.99
C ILE A 60 9.50 -21.82 -3.61
N ASN A 61 10.33 -22.04 -2.59
CA ASN A 61 10.15 -21.61 -1.22
C ASN A 61 10.64 -20.17 -0.94
N SER A 62 10.76 -19.32 -1.96
CA SER A 62 11.12 -17.92 -1.72
C SER A 62 10.07 -17.23 -0.85
N SER A 63 10.53 -16.44 0.12
CA SER A 63 9.67 -15.70 1.02
C SER A 63 9.09 -14.47 0.31
N ILE A 64 7.79 -14.26 0.45
CA ILE A 64 7.07 -13.11 -0.10
C ILE A 64 6.40 -12.38 1.05
N LEU A 65 6.79 -11.11 1.25
CA LEU A 65 6.16 -10.25 2.21
C LEU A 65 5.11 -9.35 1.54
N LEU A 66 3.91 -9.40 2.06
CA LEU A 66 2.85 -8.45 1.72
C LEU A 66 2.89 -7.31 2.74
N ILE A 67 3.12 -6.08 2.30
CA ILE A 67 3.20 -4.91 3.18
C ILE A 67 1.99 -4.02 2.96
N GLY A 68 1.17 -3.83 4.01
CA GLY A 68 0.14 -2.81 4.06
C GLY A 68 0.59 -1.58 4.85
N ARG A 69 -0.08 -0.45 4.66
CA ARG A 69 0.10 0.69 5.57
C ARG A 69 -0.60 0.44 6.90
N PHE A 70 -1.73 -0.27 6.88
CA PHE A 70 -2.56 -0.59 8.03
C PHE A 70 -2.87 -2.08 8.09
N ASN A 71 -3.20 -2.59 9.29
CA ASN A 71 -3.59 -4.00 9.48
C ASN A 71 -4.82 -4.41 8.66
N PHE A 72 -5.75 -3.50 8.43
CA PHE A 72 -6.95 -3.81 7.64
C PHE A 72 -6.66 -4.00 6.14
N ASP A 73 -5.47 -3.67 5.64
CA ASP A 73 -5.09 -3.96 4.24
C ASP A 73 -5.03 -5.47 3.98
N ALA A 74 -4.69 -6.28 5.00
CA ALA A 74 -4.81 -7.74 4.91
C ALA A 74 -6.25 -8.19 4.65
N ARG A 75 -7.24 -7.57 5.32
CA ARG A 75 -8.66 -7.85 5.09
C ARG A 75 -9.11 -7.38 3.71
N ASN A 76 -8.57 -6.26 3.23
CA ASN A 76 -8.88 -5.75 1.89
C ASN A 76 -8.46 -6.75 0.79
N LEU A 77 -7.36 -7.46 0.96
CA LEU A 77 -6.94 -8.54 0.05
C LEU A 77 -7.94 -9.70 0.00
N CYS A 78 -8.63 -9.97 1.09
CA CYS A 78 -9.57 -11.10 1.20
C CYS A 78 -10.92 -10.84 0.51
N PHE A 79 -11.19 -9.62 -0.01
CA PHE A 79 -12.45 -9.33 -0.70
C PHE A 79 -12.65 -10.15 -1.97
N SER A 80 -11.59 -10.45 -2.70
CA SER A 80 -11.62 -11.30 -3.89
C SER A 80 -11.87 -12.78 -3.56
N LYS A 81 -11.81 -13.17 -2.27
CA LYS A 81 -11.86 -14.53 -1.76
C LYS A 81 -10.68 -15.42 -2.20
N ASP A 82 -9.68 -14.86 -2.84
CA ASP A 82 -8.46 -15.56 -3.27
C ASP A 82 -7.49 -15.76 -2.09
N PHE A 83 -7.61 -14.91 -1.07
CA PHE A 83 -6.82 -14.98 0.16
C PHE A 83 -7.68 -15.31 1.38
N VAL A 84 -7.03 -15.93 2.35
CA VAL A 84 -7.54 -16.16 3.70
C VAL A 84 -6.57 -15.52 4.68
N TYR A 85 -7.07 -14.68 5.56
CA TYR A 85 -6.29 -14.04 6.61
C TYR A 85 -6.74 -14.53 7.98
N ASP A 86 -5.80 -15.11 8.72
CA ASP A 86 -5.99 -15.53 10.10
C ASP A 86 -5.58 -14.37 11.02
N GLU A 87 -6.58 -13.69 11.56
CA GLU A 87 -6.37 -12.53 12.43
C GLU A 87 -5.67 -12.86 13.75
N ASN A 88 -5.82 -14.11 14.24
CA ASN A 88 -5.22 -14.54 15.50
C ASN A 88 -3.72 -14.71 15.39
N ASN A 89 -3.27 -15.25 14.24
CA ASN A 89 -1.87 -15.56 14.00
C ASN A 89 -1.18 -14.57 13.06
N GLY A 90 -1.91 -13.60 12.49
CA GLY A 90 -1.39 -12.66 11.48
C GLY A 90 -0.97 -13.31 10.16
N LYS A 91 -1.36 -14.58 9.92
CA LYS A 91 -0.96 -15.33 8.74
C LYS A 91 -1.91 -15.12 7.58
N ILE A 92 -1.35 -15.04 6.38
CA ILE A 92 -2.13 -14.92 5.14
C ILE A 92 -1.79 -16.08 4.20
N PHE A 93 -2.78 -16.60 3.51
CA PHE A 93 -2.66 -17.73 2.61
C PHE A 93 -3.35 -17.43 1.27
N SER A 94 -2.72 -17.79 0.17
CA SER A 94 -3.37 -17.79 -1.15
C SER A 94 -4.00 -19.16 -1.38
N LYS A 95 -5.25 -19.19 -1.84
CA LYS A 95 -5.94 -20.44 -2.21
C LYS A 95 -5.35 -21.06 -3.45
N LYS A 96 -4.93 -20.25 -4.41
CA LYS A 96 -4.33 -20.72 -5.67
C LYS A 96 -2.89 -21.21 -5.48
N TYR A 97 -2.16 -20.58 -4.55
CA TYR A 97 -0.76 -20.90 -4.28
C TYR A 97 -0.55 -21.30 -2.80
N PRO A 98 -1.12 -22.45 -2.35
CA PRO A 98 -1.12 -22.82 -0.92
C PRO A 98 0.27 -23.13 -0.36
N ARG A 99 1.24 -23.41 -1.24
CA ARG A 99 2.64 -23.67 -0.85
C ARG A 99 3.51 -22.39 -0.84
N ALA A 100 2.98 -21.24 -1.28
CA ALA A 100 3.73 -20.00 -1.24
C ALA A 100 3.94 -19.54 0.22
N LYS A 101 5.17 -19.19 0.56
CA LYS A 101 5.50 -18.64 1.89
C LYS A 101 5.13 -17.17 1.92
N LEU A 102 3.91 -16.87 2.31
CA LEU A 102 3.36 -15.53 2.42
C LEU A 102 3.34 -15.08 3.88
N GLU A 103 3.68 -13.85 4.10
CA GLU A 103 3.52 -13.16 5.37
C GLU A 103 2.93 -11.77 5.13
N PHE A 104 2.09 -11.28 6.03
CA PHE A 104 1.58 -9.93 5.97
C PHE A 104 2.07 -9.14 7.18
N LEU A 105 2.67 -7.99 6.92
CA LEU A 105 3.08 -7.03 7.95
C LEU A 105 2.66 -5.61 7.56
N THR A 106 2.50 -4.77 8.56
CA THR A 106 2.43 -3.33 8.28
C THR A 106 3.83 -2.81 7.95
N ALA A 107 3.90 -1.67 7.26
CA ALA A 107 5.17 -1.04 6.95
C ALA A 107 6.01 -0.76 8.21
N HIS A 108 5.37 -0.40 9.33
CA HIS A 108 6.05 -0.22 10.62
C HIS A 108 6.64 -1.52 11.16
N SER A 109 5.85 -2.59 11.15
CA SER A 109 6.27 -3.90 11.69
C SER A 109 7.33 -4.58 10.82
N SER A 110 7.50 -4.17 9.57
CA SER A 110 8.48 -4.75 8.64
C SER A 110 9.91 -4.26 8.86
N LYS A 111 10.12 -3.27 9.75
CA LYS A 111 11.43 -2.68 10.01
C LYS A 111 12.44 -3.73 10.51
N GLY A 112 13.61 -3.78 9.89
CA GLY A 112 14.68 -4.71 10.26
C GLY A 112 14.58 -6.11 9.64
N LEU A 113 13.46 -6.46 9.02
CA LEU A 113 13.26 -7.76 8.37
C LEU A 113 13.69 -7.72 6.90
N GLY A 114 13.97 -8.90 6.32
CA GLY A 114 14.35 -9.02 4.90
C GLY A 114 13.75 -10.25 4.27
N TYR A 115 13.13 -10.07 3.09
CA TYR A 115 12.43 -11.11 2.34
C TYR A 115 12.96 -11.19 0.91
N ASP A 116 12.72 -12.31 0.24
CA ASP A 116 13.18 -12.47 -1.14
C ASP A 116 12.44 -11.52 -2.08
N ASN A 117 11.13 -11.39 -1.92
CA ASN A 117 10.31 -10.45 -2.67
C ASN A 117 9.32 -9.72 -1.74
N VAL A 118 8.97 -8.50 -2.12
CA VAL A 118 8.02 -7.67 -1.38
C VAL A 118 6.90 -7.21 -2.31
N ILE A 119 5.68 -7.22 -1.81
CA ILE A 119 4.52 -6.64 -2.47
C ILE A 119 3.93 -5.60 -1.53
N ILE A 120 4.06 -4.32 -1.87
CA ILE A 120 3.38 -3.23 -1.16
C ILE A 120 1.95 -3.21 -1.69
N VAL A 121 1.01 -3.54 -0.82
CA VAL A 121 -0.40 -3.64 -1.17
C VAL A 121 -1.10 -2.32 -0.94
N ASN A 122 -2.01 -1.96 -1.87
CA ASN A 122 -2.96 -0.87 -1.69
C ASN A 122 -2.31 0.52 -1.45
N ALA A 123 -1.24 0.83 -2.20
CA ALA A 123 -0.64 2.17 -2.19
C ALA A 123 -1.56 3.15 -2.93
N ARG A 124 -2.42 3.84 -2.19
CA ARG A 124 -3.50 4.70 -2.72
C ARG A 124 -3.50 6.09 -2.13
N ASN A 125 -4.03 7.04 -2.86
CA ASN A 125 -4.18 8.43 -2.45
C ASN A 125 -5.53 8.65 -1.75
N GLU A 126 -5.64 8.20 -0.51
CA GLU A 126 -6.81 8.38 0.37
C GLU A 126 -6.36 8.68 1.80
N ILE A 127 -7.31 9.08 2.68
CA ILE A 127 -7.03 9.37 4.10
C ILE A 127 -6.29 8.20 4.77
N PHE A 128 -6.74 6.95 4.48
CA PHE A 128 -6.10 5.72 4.94
C PHE A 128 -5.29 5.08 3.81
N GLY A 129 -4.52 5.89 3.11
CA GLY A 129 -3.67 5.46 2.02
C GLY A 129 -2.23 5.24 2.44
N PHE A 130 -1.35 5.28 1.45
CA PHE A 130 0.09 5.34 1.61
C PHE A 130 0.63 6.39 0.63
N PRO A 131 0.86 7.66 1.04
CA PRO A 131 0.93 8.16 2.43
C PRO A 131 -0.43 8.16 3.15
N SER A 132 -0.36 7.98 4.47
CA SER A 132 -1.49 8.24 5.35
C SER A 132 -1.71 9.74 5.46
N LYS A 133 -2.95 10.17 5.28
CA LYS A 133 -3.37 11.58 5.45
C LYS A 133 -4.06 11.81 6.81
N ILE A 134 -3.78 10.92 7.77
CA ILE A 134 -4.25 11.10 9.14
C ILE A 134 -3.29 12.08 9.80
N ASP A 135 -3.80 13.23 10.18
CA ASP A 135 -3.02 14.18 10.98
C ASP A 135 -2.78 13.62 12.38
N ASP A 136 -1.55 13.79 12.85
CA ASP A 136 -1.21 13.54 14.24
C ASP A 136 -1.97 14.50 15.16
N ASP A 137 -2.10 14.12 16.44
CA ASP A 137 -2.72 14.97 17.44
C ASP A 137 -2.02 16.33 17.44
N PRO A 138 -2.76 17.48 17.40
CA PRO A 138 -2.17 18.80 17.44
C PRO A 138 -1.16 18.99 18.58
N VAL A 139 -1.35 18.31 19.72
CA VAL A 139 -0.43 18.37 20.86
C VAL A 139 0.93 17.75 20.49
N MET A 140 0.96 16.72 19.65
CA MET A 140 2.21 16.10 19.21
C MET A 140 3.04 17.04 18.32
N LYS A 141 2.39 17.91 17.54
CA LYS A 141 3.07 18.92 16.70
C LYS A 141 3.87 19.96 17.52
N TYR A 142 3.52 20.17 18.79
CA TYR A 142 4.28 21.04 19.68
C TYR A 142 5.47 20.37 20.33
N VAL A 143 5.44 19.03 20.45
CA VAL A 143 6.49 18.25 21.11
C VAL A 143 7.54 17.79 20.11
N ILE A 144 7.11 17.43 18.91
CA ILE A 144 8.00 16.97 17.84
C ILE A 144 8.30 18.19 16.95
N LYS A 145 9.50 18.72 17.05
CA LYS A 145 10.04 19.66 16.06
C LYS A 145 10.39 18.87 14.80
N ASP A 146 9.36 18.48 14.04
CA ASP A 146 9.61 17.95 12.72
C ASP A 146 10.12 19.08 11.82
N ASP A 147 11.21 18.76 11.11
CA ASP A 147 11.71 19.61 10.03
C ASP A 147 10.69 19.52 8.88
N THR A 148 9.62 20.34 9.00
CA THR A 148 8.39 20.27 8.20
C THR A 148 8.56 20.77 6.77
N SER A 149 9.80 20.86 6.28
CA SER A 149 10.09 21.29 4.90
C SER A 149 9.64 20.27 3.84
N ILE A 150 9.46 19.00 4.22
CA ILE A 150 9.09 17.92 3.29
C ILE A 150 7.73 17.34 3.66
N GLU A 151 6.78 17.48 2.73
CA GLU A 151 5.43 16.92 2.90
C GLU A 151 5.50 15.39 3.08
N TYR A 152 4.78 14.86 4.07
CA TYR A 152 4.76 13.44 4.44
C TYR A 152 6.14 12.83 4.77
N ALA A 153 7.05 13.58 5.42
CA ALA A 153 8.44 13.14 5.65
C ALA A 153 8.52 11.75 6.31
N GLU A 154 7.73 11.50 7.36
CA GLU A 154 7.68 10.19 8.05
C GLU A 154 7.10 9.10 7.16
N GLU A 155 6.03 9.38 6.42
CA GLU A 155 5.43 8.42 5.49
C GLU A 155 6.41 8.07 4.35
N ARG A 156 7.21 9.04 3.88
CA ARG A 156 8.28 8.80 2.89
C ARG A 156 9.35 7.87 3.43
N ARG A 157 9.79 8.09 4.67
CA ARG A 157 10.74 7.20 5.34
C ARG A 157 10.17 5.79 5.46
N LEU A 158 8.91 5.69 5.86
CA LEU A 158 8.21 4.42 6.01
C LEU A 158 8.05 3.69 4.67
N PHE A 159 7.71 4.41 3.60
CA PHE A 159 7.60 3.85 2.26
C PHE A 159 8.96 3.35 1.75
N TYR A 160 10.01 4.12 1.97
CA TYR A 160 11.38 3.70 1.67
C TYR A 160 11.78 2.45 2.44
N VAL A 161 11.47 2.39 3.74
CA VAL A 161 11.70 1.18 4.55
C VAL A 161 10.97 0.00 3.95
N ALA A 162 9.70 0.13 3.59
CA ALA A 162 8.91 -0.93 2.96
C ALA A 162 9.54 -1.41 1.63
N MET A 163 9.94 -0.49 0.75
CA MET A 163 10.58 -0.84 -0.52
C MET A 163 11.92 -1.57 -0.34
N THR A 164 12.67 -1.24 0.71
CA THR A 164 14.00 -1.82 0.95
C THR A 164 13.98 -3.13 1.73
N ARG A 165 12.82 -3.69 2.05
CA ARG A 165 12.70 -5.01 2.71
C ARG A 165 12.96 -6.18 1.76
N THR A 166 13.08 -5.93 0.47
CA THR A 166 13.31 -6.97 -0.54
C THR A 166 14.79 -7.23 -0.82
N LYS A 167 15.11 -8.49 -1.07
CA LYS A 167 16.43 -8.91 -1.60
C LYS A 167 16.45 -8.96 -3.13
N ASN A 168 15.28 -9.13 -3.75
CA ASN A 168 15.14 -9.25 -5.21
C ASN A 168 14.29 -8.11 -5.77
N ARG A 169 12.97 -8.21 -5.73
CA ARG A 169 12.06 -7.25 -6.36
C ARG A 169 11.00 -6.74 -5.40
N VAL A 170 10.63 -5.49 -5.57
CA VAL A 170 9.45 -4.92 -4.95
C VAL A 170 8.38 -4.67 -6.01
N PHE A 171 7.18 -5.13 -5.72
CA PHE A 171 5.97 -4.83 -6.48
C PHE A 171 5.12 -3.85 -5.69
N ILE A 172 4.61 -2.82 -6.33
CA ILE A 172 3.76 -1.82 -5.69
C ILE A 172 2.40 -1.86 -6.36
N VAL A 173 1.37 -2.18 -5.60
CA VAL A 173 0.00 -2.30 -6.11
C VAL A 173 -0.79 -1.04 -5.76
N THR A 174 -1.35 -0.40 -6.78
CA THR A 174 -2.05 0.88 -6.66
C THR A 174 -3.34 0.88 -7.48
N PRO A 175 -4.40 1.58 -7.07
CA PRO A 175 -5.59 1.74 -7.91
C PRO A 175 -5.32 2.63 -9.12
N GLU A 176 -6.06 2.39 -10.20
CA GLU A 176 -5.96 3.14 -11.45
C GLU A 176 -6.34 4.62 -11.29
N ASN A 177 -7.41 4.89 -10.53
CA ASN A 177 -7.98 6.23 -10.43
C ASN A 177 -7.44 7.05 -9.25
N HIS A 178 -6.95 6.39 -8.20
CA HIS A 178 -6.46 7.06 -6.99
C HIS A 178 -5.05 6.57 -6.63
N PRO A 179 -4.08 6.63 -7.56
CA PRO A 179 -2.73 6.17 -7.29
C PRO A 179 -2.07 6.99 -6.18
N SER A 180 -1.22 6.35 -5.40
CA SER A 180 -0.41 7.02 -4.38
C SER A 180 0.43 8.15 -4.97
N GLU A 181 0.53 9.26 -4.29
CA GLU A 181 1.40 10.38 -4.66
C GLU A 181 2.86 9.92 -4.80
N PHE A 182 3.31 9.03 -3.93
CA PHE A 182 4.67 8.48 -3.98
C PHE A 182 4.92 7.66 -5.26
N ILE A 183 3.89 7.02 -5.81
CA ILE A 183 4.00 6.30 -7.08
C ILE A 183 4.11 7.27 -8.25
N LEU A 184 3.32 8.34 -8.24
CA LEU A 184 3.38 9.36 -9.28
C LEU A 184 4.75 10.06 -9.31
N GLU A 185 5.31 10.35 -8.14
CA GLU A 185 6.67 10.86 -8.00
C GLU A 185 7.72 9.87 -8.52
N LEU A 186 7.63 8.59 -8.14
CA LEU A 186 8.54 7.55 -8.62
C LEU A 186 8.53 7.44 -10.15
N ILE A 187 7.37 7.50 -10.79
CA ILE A 187 7.26 7.43 -12.25
C ILE A 187 7.85 8.69 -12.89
N LYS A 188 7.63 9.86 -12.29
CA LYS A 188 8.19 11.12 -12.77
C LYS A 188 9.71 11.14 -12.69
N ASP A 189 10.27 10.68 -11.56
CA ASP A 189 11.72 10.72 -11.31
C ASP A 189 12.46 9.59 -12.02
N TYR A 190 11.77 8.47 -12.27
CA TYR A 190 12.33 7.27 -12.92
C TYR A 190 11.46 6.84 -14.12
N PRO A 191 11.55 7.50 -15.29
CA PRO A 191 10.68 7.22 -16.44
C PRO A 191 10.76 5.77 -16.96
N ASN A 192 11.86 5.07 -16.66
CA ASN A 192 12.09 3.69 -17.10
C ASN A 192 11.50 2.65 -16.12
N ILE A 193 10.80 3.07 -15.08
CA ILE A 193 10.14 2.15 -14.14
C ILE A 193 9.05 1.36 -14.88
N THR A 194 8.94 0.08 -14.56
CA THR A 194 7.97 -0.78 -15.22
C THR A 194 6.60 -0.62 -14.58
N VAL A 195 5.61 -0.21 -15.37
CA VAL A 195 4.22 -0.08 -14.95
C VAL A 195 3.37 -1.06 -15.75
N TYR A 196 2.59 -1.90 -15.06
CA TYR A 196 1.59 -2.78 -15.66
C TYR A 196 0.20 -2.24 -15.33
N GLY A 197 -0.62 -2.05 -16.37
CA GLY A 197 -1.96 -1.49 -16.31
C GLY A 197 -2.00 0.00 -16.66
N LYS A 198 -3.10 0.65 -16.32
CA LYS A 198 -3.34 2.07 -16.63
C LYS A 198 -3.25 2.89 -15.36
N LEU A 199 -2.75 4.10 -15.46
CA LEU A 199 -2.79 5.11 -14.40
C LEU A 199 -3.53 6.32 -14.96
N ASN A 200 -4.64 6.65 -14.35
CA ASN A 200 -5.36 7.87 -14.65
C ASN A 200 -4.70 9.00 -13.84
N THR A 201 -3.81 9.72 -14.50
CA THR A 201 -3.07 10.85 -13.90
C THR A 201 -3.82 12.17 -14.01
N GLU A 202 -5.01 12.16 -14.60
CA GLU A 202 -5.87 13.34 -14.54
C GLU A 202 -6.07 13.67 -13.06
N LYS A 203 -5.62 14.86 -12.71
CA LYS A 203 -5.83 15.43 -11.38
C LYS A 203 -7.33 15.39 -11.13
N ASP A 204 -7.82 14.36 -10.48
CA ASP A 204 -9.10 14.40 -9.83
C ASP A 204 -8.99 15.50 -8.76
N THR A 205 -9.28 16.73 -9.19
CA THR A 205 -9.52 17.89 -8.32
C THR A 205 -10.67 17.62 -7.34
N ASN A 206 -11.28 16.46 -7.42
CA ASN A 206 -12.23 15.88 -6.48
C ASN A 206 -11.60 14.91 -5.45
N ILE A 207 -10.32 15.07 -5.12
CA ILE A 207 -9.77 14.49 -3.89
C ILE A 207 -10.55 15.12 -2.75
N GLY A 208 -11.55 14.38 -2.31
CA GLY A 208 -12.58 14.73 -1.36
C GLY A 208 -12.60 16.22 -1.07
N LEU A 209 -13.56 16.93 -1.64
CA LEU A 209 -13.89 18.28 -1.19
C LEU A 209 -13.68 18.26 0.32
N MET A 210 -12.59 18.89 0.79
CA MET A 210 -12.38 19.07 2.22
C MET A 210 -13.67 19.64 2.72
N LYS A 211 -14.49 18.83 3.41
CA LYS A 211 -15.76 19.32 3.93
C LYS A 211 -15.40 20.49 4.82
N LYS A 212 -15.79 21.66 4.42
CA LYS A 212 -15.56 22.86 5.21
C LYS A 212 -16.60 22.92 6.30
N CYS A 213 -16.19 23.33 7.47
CA CYS A 213 -17.10 23.59 8.58
C CYS A 213 -18.12 24.66 8.15
N PRO A 214 -19.43 24.41 8.28
CA PRO A 214 -20.44 25.36 7.86
C PRO A 214 -20.47 26.63 8.74
N ILE A 215 -19.81 26.58 9.91
CA ILE A 215 -19.80 27.72 10.87
C ILE A 215 -18.57 28.60 10.64
N CYS A 216 -17.38 28.03 10.52
CA CYS A 216 -16.13 28.82 10.46
C CYS A 216 -15.37 28.69 9.12
N GLY A 217 -15.86 27.89 8.18
CA GLY A 217 -15.22 27.69 6.87
C GLY A 217 -13.92 26.89 6.89
N TYR A 218 -13.40 26.50 8.06
CA TYR A 218 -12.20 25.69 8.17
C TYR A 218 -12.41 24.25 7.66
N PRO A 219 -11.37 23.59 7.17
CA PRO A 219 -11.48 22.20 6.73
C PRO A 219 -11.85 21.30 7.90
N LEU A 220 -12.84 20.44 7.70
CA LEU A 220 -13.23 19.41 8.66
C LEU A 220 -12.26 18.24 8.59
N GLN A 221 -11.80 17.78 9.74
CA GLN A 221 -10.97 16.58 9.87
C GLN A 221 -11.80 15.39 10.32
N LEU A 222 -11.57 14.22 9.71
CA LEU A 222 -12.22 12.98 10.13
C LEU A 222 -11.45 12.39 11.31
N ARG A 223 -11.98 12.53 12.54
CA ARG A 223 -11.38 11.99 13.76
C ARG A 223 -12.16 10.80 14.29
N TYR A 224 -11.42 9.78 14.72
CA TYR A 224 -12.03 8.66 15.45
C TYR A 224 -12.24 9.05 16.91
N LYS A 225 -13.50 9.01 17.37
CA LYS A 225 -13.83 9.21 18.79
C LYS A 225 -14.09 7.87 19.44
N LYS A 226 -13.18 7.43 20.28
CA LYS A 226 -13.23 6.14 20.99
C LYS A 226 -14.51 6.00 21.84
N SER A 227 -14.99 7.10 22.42
CA SER A 227 -16.22 7.15 23.22
C SER A 227 -17.50 6.83 22.43
N TYR A 228 -17.50 7.02 21.11
CA TYR A 228 -18.66 6.78 20.25
C TYR A 228 -18.46 5.59 19.30
N GLY A 229 -17.26 5.01 19.25
CA GLY A 229 -16.95 3.88 18.38
C GLY A 229 -17.02 4.16 16.88
N PHE A 230 -17.13 5.43 16.46
CA PHE A 230 -17.20 5.83 15.05
C PHE A 230 -16.42 7.12 14.78
N ARG A 231 -16.26 7.42 13.50
CA ARG A 231 -15.53 8.59 13.01
C ARG A 231 -16.47 9.75 12.76
N LEU A 232 -16.06 10.92 13.22
CA LEU A 232 -16.79 12.18 13.06
C LEU A 232 -15.94 13.18 12.27
N TRP A 233 -16.58 13.94 11.39
CA TRP A 233 -15.99 15.15 10.83
C TRP A 233 -16.00 16.22 11.93
N MET A 234 -14.81 16.63 12.34
CA MET A 234 -14.65 17.64 13.39
C MET A 234 -13.96 18.88 12.82
N CYS A 235 -14.40 20.03 13.26
CA CYS A 235 -13.72 21.29 13.06
C CYS A 235 -12.48 21.33 13.97
N THR A 236 -11.35 21.80 13.45
CA THR A 236 -10.12 22.03 14.22
C THR A 236 -10.14 23.38 14.86
#